data_e5c321459634f910b69dc95cf57c8d79
#
_entry.id   e5c321459634f910b69dc95cf57c8d79
#
_cell.length_a   1.000
_cell.length_b   1.000
_cell.length_c   1.000
_cell.angle_alpha   90.00
_cell.angle_beta   90.00
_cell.angle_gamma   90.00
#
_symmetry.space_group_name_H-M   'P 1'
#
loop_
_entity.id
_entity.type
_entity.pdbx_description
1 polymer ?
#
loop_
_entity_poly.entity_id
_entity_poly.type
_entity_poly.pdbx_seq_one_letter_code
_entity_poly.pdbx_strand_id
1 'polypeptide(L)'
;MAYLSREDLDNFAERILCDFVKAEYPKGHICYNVDPTRLAQFYGFNILYVTITRDGSVLGQTSIGEMWTPIIDPNGNDILFFLDGKTILIDERLTKDPKCYGRRNFTIAHELAHQFINRTYPEVYGSQCRVISDYRRSTKPHKEITDWREWQADAMSAALLLPKEAIDEAMFFFGLGKKIKVLSKKYSEYKYERFCEMAEFLQVSKSALAYRLEQLGLLERNYLIQEAQQRKGVA
;
A
#
# COMPACT_ATOMS: atom_id res chain seq x y z
N MET A 1 15.02 -16.93 -9.34
CA MET A 1 14.45 -15.70 -8.75
C MET A 1 13.87 -16.10 -7.42
N ALA A 2 14.31 -15.51 -6.32
CA ALA A 2 13.78 -15.81 -5.00
C ALA A 2 12.32 -15.31 -4.92
N TYR A 3 11.46 -16.11 -4.32
CA TYR A 3 10.05 -15.82 -4.19
C TYR A 3 9.66 -15.91 -2.71
N LEU A 4 9.06 -14.84 -2.19
CA LEU A 4 8.49 -14.81 -0.86
C LEU A 4 6.98 -15.13 -0.95
N SER A 5 6.53 -16.09 -0.18
CA SER A 5 5.11 -16.38 -0.07
C SER A 5 4.35 -15.26 0.65
N ARG A 6 3.02 -15.25 0.58
CA ARG A 6 2.21 -14.32 1.37
C ARG A 6 2.48 -14.42 2.86
N GLU A 7 2.62 -15.64 3.36
CA GLU A 7 2.93 -15.90 4.77
C GLU A 7 4.28 -15.33 5.16
N ASP A 8 5.31 -15.48 4.30
CA ASP A 8 6.63 -14.88 4.53
C ASP A 8 6.55 -13.35 4.60
N LEU A 9 5.77 -12.73 3.68
CA LEU A 9 5.58 -11.29 3.62
C LEU A 9 4.76 -10.77 4.82
N ASP A 10 3.74 -11.49 5.25
CA ASP A 10 2.97 -11.16 6.46
C ASP A 10 3.86 -11.24 7.71
N ASN A 11 4.61 -12.33 7.90
CA ASN A 11 5.54 -12.50 9.00
C ASN A 11 6.66 -11.45 8.98
N PHE A 12 7.08 -11.03 7.81
CA PHE A 12 8.09 -9.97 7.66
C PHE A 12 7.53 -8.60 8.04
N ALA A 13 6.34 -8.26 7.56
CA ALA A 13 5.65 -7.03 7.92
C ALA A 13 5.38 -6.95 9.43
N GLU A 14 4.94 -8.06 10.05
CA GLU A 14 4.71 -8.14 11.49
C GLU A 14 5.98 -7.84 12.30
N ARG A 15 7.14 -8.39 11.92
CA ARG A 15 8.43 -8.09 12.57
C ARG A 15 8.77 -6.61 12.49
N ILE A 16 8.65 -6.00 11.31
CA ILE A 16 8.89 -4.57 11.09
C ILE A 16 7.97 -3.73 11.98
N LEU A 17 6.68 -4.04 11.99
CA LEU A 17 5.71 -3.31 12.80
C LEU A 17 5.91 -3.51 14.29
N CYS A 18 6.31 -4.72 14.72
CA CYS A 18 6.60 -5.00 16.13
C CYS A 18 7.73 -4.12 16.67
N ASP A 19 8.81 -3.93 15.90
CA ASP A 19 9.93 -3.07 16.29
C ASP A 19 9.50 -1.58 16.32
N PHE A 20 8.75 -1.14 15.32
CA PHE A 20 8.20 0.21 15.24
C PHE A 20 7.24 0.50 16.40
N VAL A 21 6.27 -0.39 16.64
CA VAL A 21 5.27 -0.21 17.72
C VAL A 21 5.92 -0.22 19.10
N LYS A 22 6.89 -1.10 19.34
CA LYS A 22 7.63 -1.14 20.63
C LYS A 22 8.40 0.15 20.90
N ALA A 23 8.92 0.80 19.87
CA ALA A 23 9.70 2.03 20.00
C ALA A 23 8.82 3.28 20.14
N GLU A 24 7.71 3.34 19.39
CA GLU A 24 6.90 4.55 19.21
C GLU A 24 5.67 4.61 20.11
N TYR A 25 5.22 3.47 20.69
CA TYR A 25 3.96 3.38 21.42
C TYR A 25 4.11 2.72 22.78
N PRO A 26 3.20 3.02 23.76
CA PRO A 26 3.14 2.33 25.04
C PRO A 26 2.95 0.82 24.91
N LYS A 27 3.41 0.06 25.90
CA LYS A 27 3.21 -1.39 25.93
C LYS A 27 1.73 -1.78 25.81
N GLY A 28 1.44 -2.77 24.99
CA GLY A 28 0.09 -3.28 24.75
C GLY A 28 -0.76 -2.43 23.78
N HIS A 29 -0.15 -1.44 23.10
CA HIS A 29 -0.84 -0.68 22.09
C HIS A 29 -1.01 -1.49 20.80
N ILE A 30 -2.25 -1.55 20.31
CA ILE A 30 -2.54 -2.08 18.96
C ILE A 30 -2.56 -0.91 18.00
N CYS A 31 -1.70 -0.96 17.00
CA CYS A 31 -1.65 0.09 15.98
C CYS A 31 -2.67 -0.20 14.88
N TYR A 32 -3.86 0.37 14.99
CA TYR A 32 -4.91 0.26 13.97
C TYR A 32 -4.58 1.06 12.71
N ASN A 33 -3.89 2.17 12.88
CA ASN A 33 -3.53 3.11 11.82
C ASN A 33 -2.02 3.25 11.76
N VAL A 34 -1.38 2.46 10.93
CA VAL A 34 0.04 2.62 10.66
C VAL A 34 0.23 3.83 9.74
N ASP A 35 0.87 4.89 10.25
CA ASP A 35 1.31 6.00 9.41
C ASP A 35 2.58 5.58 8.65
N PRO A 36 2.50 5.34 7.33
CA PRO A 36 3.65 4.85 6.57
C PRO A 36 4.77 5.90 6.46
N THR A 37 4.46 7.19 6.64
CA THR A 37 5.48 8.24 6.67
C THR A 37 6.32 8.15 7.93
N ARG A 38 5.68 7.97 9.10
CA ARG A 38 6.40 7.75 10.36
C ARG A 38 7.19 6.44 10.34
N LEU A 39 6.59 5.38 9.77
CA LEU A 39 7.27 4.09 9.59
C LEU A 39 8.53 4.27 8.72
N ALA A 40 8.44 5.01 7.61
CA ALA A 40 9.58 5.33 6.75
C ALA A 40 10.69 6.03 7.54
N GLN A 41 10.35 7.09 8.26
CA GLN A 41 11.28 7.88 9.06
C GLN A 41 11.98 7.05 10.14
N PHE A 42 11.22 6.18 10.82
CA PHE A 42 11.76 5.28 11.84
C PHE A 42 12.87 4.37 11.27
N TYR A 43 12.70 3.89 10.04
CA TYR A 43 13.71 3.06 9.37
C TYR A 43 14.74 3.84 8.54
N GLY A 44 14.78 5.17 8.69
CA GLY A 44 15.78 6.05 8.08
C GLY A 44 15.54 6.33 6.60
N PHE A 45 14.29 6.28 6.15
CA PHE A 45 13.88 6.73 4.81
C PHE A 45 13.28 8.12 4.84
N ASN A 46 13.50 8.89 3.78
CA ASN A 46 12.93 10.22 3.57
C ASN A 46 11.80 10.15 2.55
N ILE A 47 10.67 10.78 2.85
CA ILE A 47 9.57 10.93 1.90
C ILE A 47 9.62 12.34 1.33
N LEU A 48 9.68 12.44 -0.01
CA LEU A 48 9.67 13.72 -0.72
C LEU A 48 8.50 13.76 -1.69
N TYR A 49 7.69 14.80 -1.59
CA TYR A 49 6.55 15.04 -2.47
C TYR A 49 6.98 15.92 -3.64
N VAL A 50 6.86 15.38 -4.86
CA VAL A 50 7.27 16.03 -6.10
C VAL A 50 6.29 15.71 -7.23
N THR A 51 6.32 16.46 -8.31
CA THR A 51 5.66 16.04 -9.56
C THR A 51 6.58 15.06 -10.28
N ILE A 52 6.24 13.75 -10.25
CA ILE A 52 7.09 12.71 -10.86
C ILE A 52 6.92 12.71 -12.38
N THR A 53 5.67 12.68 -12.87
CA THR A 53 5.35 12.69 -14.31
C THR A 53 4.29 13.73 -14.63
N ARG A 54 4.32 14.31 -15.85
CA ARG A 54 3.35 15.33 -16.26
C ARG A 54 1.90 14.82 -16.25
N ASP A 55 1.68 13.59 -16.63
CA ASP A 55 0.37 12.96 -16.73
C ASP A 55 -0.13 12.33 -15.42
N GLY A 56 0.72 12.26 -14.40
CA GLY A 56 0.39 11.60 -13.11
C GLY A 56 0.25 10.09 -13.22
N SER A 57 0.89 9.48 -14.19
CA SER A 57 0.89 8.03 -14.35
C SER A 57 1.72 7.32 -13.30
N VAL A 58 2.80 7.92 -12.81
CA VAL A 58 3.65 7.43 -11.73
C VAL A 58 3.27 8.13 -10.43
N LEU A 59 2.90 7.36 -9.41
CA LEU A 59 2.44 7.85 -8.11
C LEU A 59 3.50 7.78 -7.03
N GLY A 60 4.44 6.86 -7.14
CA GLY A 60 5.56 6.68 -6.24
C GLY A 60 6.78 6.18 -7.00
N GLN A 61 7.95 6.45 -6.46
CA GLN A 61 9.21 6.00 -7.03
C GLN A 61 10.26 5.84 -5.94
N THR A 62 10.98 4.73 -5.96
CA THR A 62 12.15 4.53 -5.12
C THR A 62 13.27 3.85 -5.89
N SER A 63 14.51 3.99 -5.44
CA SER A 63 15.66 3.34 -6.06
C SER A 63 16.38 2.41 -5.09
N ILE A 64 16.87 1.31 -5.64
CA ILE A 64 17.83 0.44 -4.96
C ILE A 64 19.23 0.94 -5.33
N GLY A 65 19.83 1.71 -4.40
CA GLY A 65 21.11 2.37 -4.63
C GLY A 65 21.01 3.76 -5.27
N GLU A 66 22.15 4.35 -5.53
CA GLU A 66 22.27 5.71 -6.06
C GLU A 66 21.97 5.76 -7.55
N MET A 67 21.10 6.68 -7.96
CA MET A 67 20.81 6.92 -9.38
C MET A 67 20.10 8.25 -9.63
N TRP A 68 20.12 8.68 -10.90
CA TRP A 68 19.39 9.85 -11.36
C TRP A 68 18.05 9.46 -11.96
N THR A 69 17.00 10.22 -11.66
CA THR A 69 15.67 10.07 -12.24
C THR A 69 15.12 11.41 -12.68
N PRO A 70 14.38 11.49 -13.80
CA PRO A 70 13.71 12.72 -14.19
C PRO A 70 12.50 12.98 -13.30
N ILE A 71 12.33 14.25 -12.90
CA ILE A 71 11.14 14.79 -12.23
C ILE A 71 10.78 16.13 -12.85
N ILE A 72 9.61 16.69 -12.50
CA ILE A 72 9.16 17.99 -12.95
C ILE A 72 9.37 19.00 -11.83
N ASP A 73 10.06 20.10 -12.12
CA ASP A 73 10.26 21.19 -11.16
C ASP A 73 8.96 22.03 -10.98
N PRO A 74 8.87 22.91 -9.96
CA PRO A 74 7.71 23.80 -9.77
C PRO A 74 7.40 24.73 -10.94
N ASN A 75 8.37 24.98 -11.84
CA ASN A 75 8.21 25.80 -13.05
C ASN A 75 7.72 24.99 -14.26
N GLY A 76 7.59 23.65 -14.09
CA GLY A 76 7.15 22.75 -15.14
C GLY A 76 8.27 22.24 -16.04
N ASN A 77 9.53 22.40 -15.68
CA ASN A 77 10.67 21.89 -16.44
C ASN A 77 11.06 20.48 -16.01
N ASP A 78 11.54 19.69 -16.95
CA ASP A 78 12.16 18.39 -16.67
C ASP A 78 13.56 18.61 -16.07
N ILE A 79 13.79 18.10 -14.86
CA ILE A 79 15.09 18.14 -14.18
C ILE A 79 15.50 16.74 -13.74
N LEU A 80 16.81 16.52 -13.59
CA LEU A 80 17.32 15.28 -13.01
C LEU A 80 17.44 15.41 -11.49
N PHE A 81 16.83 14.48 -10.78
CA PHE A 81 16.88 14.36 -9.33
C PHE A 81 17.76 13.17 -8.93
N PHE A 82 18.63 13.35 -7.95
CA PHE A 82 19.47 12.28 -7.44
C PHE A 82 18.76 11.51 -6.33
N LEU A 83 18.55 10.22 -6.55
CA LEU A 83 18.06 9.28 -5.55
C LEU A 83 19.26 8.62 -4.85
N ASP A 84 19.27 8.68 -3.53
CA ASP A 84 20.35 8.18 -2.65
C ASP A 84 20.11 6.74 -2.13
N GLY A 85 19.07 6.07 -2.65
CA GLY A 85 18.63 4.76 -2.17
C GLY A 85 17.91 4.78 -0.82
N LYS A 86 17.63 5.98 -0.27
CA LYS A 86 16.88 6.19 1.00
C LYS A 86 15.72 7.18 0.82
N THR A 87 15.71 7.93 -0.26
CA THR A 87 14.65 8.87 -0.57
C THR A 87 13.59 8.19 -1.43
N ILE A 88 12.35 8.30 -0.99
CA ILE A 88 11.15 7.82 -1.68
C ILE A 88 10.40 9.04 -2.21
N LEU A 89 10.17 9.09 -3.52
CA LEU A 89 9.40 10.13 -4.17
C LEU A 89 7.92 9.72 -4.20
N ILE A 90 7.06 10.66 -3.83
CA ILE A 90 5.60 10.49 -3.90
C ILE A 90 5.02 11.63 -4.72
N ASP A 91 4.13 11.31 -5.63
CA ASP A 91 3.48 12.34 -6.45
C ASP A 91 2.69 13.32 -5.58
N GLU A 92 3.02 14.61 -5.67
CA GLU A 92 2.41 15.67 -4.85
C GLU A 92 0.90 15.79 -5.02
N ARG A 93 0.33 15.34 -6.15
CA ARG A 93 -1.12 15.33 -6.38
C ARG A 93 -1.88 14.47 -5.38
N LEU A 94 -1.20 13.47 -4.77
CA LEU A 94 -1.78 12.65 -3.71
C LEU A 94 -1.97 13.39 -2.38
N THR A 95 -1.39 14.58 -2.23
CA THR A 95 -1.56 15.42 -1.02
C THR A 95 -2.65 16.47 -1.19
N LYS A 96 -3.05 16.81 -2.42
CA LYS A 96 -3.94 17.93 -2.73
C LYS A 96 -5.42 17.63 -2.47
N ASP A 97 -5.84 16.35 -2.50
CA ASP A 97 -7.22 15.92 -2.25
C ASP A 97 -7.27 14.95 -1.05
N PRO A 98 -8.00 15.27 0.02
CA PRO A 98 -8.19 14.37 1.16
C PRO A 98 -8.70 12.98 0.77
N LYS A 99 -9.45 12.87 -0.32
CA LYS A 99 -9.93 11.57 -0.85
C LYS A 99 -8.80 10.67 -1.35
N CYS A 100 -7.62 11.23 -1.61
CA CYS A 100 -6.43 10.50 -2.02
C CYS A 100 -5.61 9.94 -0.85
N TYR A 101 -6.00 10.22 0.40
CA TYR A 101 -5.23 9.83 1.59
C TYR A 101 -4.89 8.33 1.63
N GLY A 102 -5.88 7.48 1.47
CA GLY A 102 -5.67 6.02 1.44
C GLY A 102 -4.75 5.57 0.28
N ARG A 103 -4.84 6.24 -0.88
CA ARG A 103 -3.94 5.96 -2.01
C ARG A 103 -2.52 6.41 -1.71
N ARG A 104 -2.35 7.61 -1.15
CA ARG A 104 -1.06 8.13 -0.73
C ARG A 104 -0.37 7.17 0.25
N ASN A 105 -1.07 6.75 1.29
CA ASN A 105 -0.54 5.83 2.29
C ASN A 105 -0.14 4.49 1.67
N PHE A 106 -0.98 3.95 0.77
CA PHE A 106 -0.64 2.71 0.06
C PHE A 106 0.60 2.88 -0.83
N THR A 107 0.70 4.00 -1.56
CA THR A 107 1.87 4.28 -2.41
C THR A 107 3.15 4.36 -1.56
N ILE A 108 3.14 5.07 -0.42
CA ILE A 108 4.30 5.14 0.48
C ILE A 108 4.67 3.75 0.98
N ALA A 109 3.70 2.97 1.46
CA ALA A 109 3.94 1.62 1.96
C ALA A 109 4.46 0.66 0.87
N HIS A 110 4.02 0.84 -0.39
CA HIS A 110 4.49 0.08 -1.54
C HIS A 110 5.98 0.33 -1.84
N GLU A 111 6.38 1.59 -1.90
CA GLU A 111 7.79 1.95 -2.09
C GLU A 111 8.67 1.51 -0.91
N LEU A 112 8.15 1.60 0.33
CA LEU A 112 8.81 1.05 1.52
C LEU A 112 8.97 -0.47 1.44
N ALA A 113 7.97 -1.19 0.94
CA ALA A 113 8.03 -2.64 0.80
C ALA A 113 9.16 -3.06 -0.13
N HIS A 114 9.37 -2.35 -1.26
CA HIS A 114 10.53 -2.56 -2.12
C HIS A 114 11.84 -2.41 -1.36
N GLN A 115 11.97 -1.35 -0.55
CA GLN A 115 13.16 -1.09 0.24
C GLN A 115 13.41 -2.18 1.30
N PHE A 116 12.38 -2.57 2.04
CA PHE A 116 12.49 -3.61 3.05
C PHE A 116 12.84 -4.98 2.46
N ILE A 117 12.14 -5.38 1.39
CA ILE A 117 12.41 -6.65 0.70
C ILE A 117 13.85 -6.65 0.18
N ASN A 118 14.28 -5.58 -0.49
CA ASN A 118 15.65 -5.51 -1.01
C ASN A 118 16.72 -5.57 0.09
N ARG A 119 16.52 -4.87 1.21
CA ARG A 119 17.50 -4.87 2.31
C ARG A 119 17.65 -6.24 2.97
N THR A 120 16.55 -7.01 3.06
CA THR A 120 16.53 -8.29 3.78
C THR A 120 16.72 -9.49 2.85
N TYR A 121 16.23 -9.39 1.63
CA TYR A 121 16.24 -10.43 0.59
C TYR A 121 16.75 -9.88 -0.74
N PRO A 122 18.00 -9.42 -0.83
CA PRO A 122 18.52 -8.77 -2.03
C PRO A 122 18.48 -9.69 -3.28
N GLU A 123 18.45 -10.99 -3.09
CA GLU A 123 18.31 -11.99 -4.15
C GLU A 123 16.97 -11.91 -4.90
N VAL A 124 15.92 -11.33 -4.29
CA VAL A 124 14.63 -11.08 -4.96
C VAL A 124 14.80 -10.11 -6.12
N TYR A 125 15.67 -9.12 -5.95
CA TYR A 125 15.95 -8.10 -6.99
C TYR A 125 17.12 -8.49 -7.91
N GLY A 126 17.90 -9.51 -7.53
CA GLY A 126 19.08 -9.95 -8.27
C GLY A 126 20.30 -9.03 -8.03
N SER A 127 21.45 -9.43 -8.60
CA SER A 127 22.73 -8.75 -8.37
C SER A 127 22.93 -7.42 -9.15
N GLN A 128 21.97 -7.00 -9.96
CA GLN A 128 22.02 -5.72 -10.65
C GLN A 128 21.40 -4.62 -9.78
N CYS A 129 22.23 -3.97 -9.01
CA CYS A 129 21.92 -3.06 -7.92
C CYS A 129 21.37 -1.68 -8.30
N ARG A 130 20.73 -1.48 -9.44
CA ARG A 130 20.16 -0.18 -9.80
C ARG A 130 18.80 -0.38 -10.45
N VAL A 131 17.79 -0.63 -9.64
CA VAL A 131 16.41 -0.75 -10.10
C VAL A 131 15.62 0.43 -9.58
N ILE A 132 14.92 1.13 -10.45
CA ILE A 132 13.86 2.05 -10.07
C ILE A 132 12.57 1.23 -9.99
N SER A 133 11.84 1.37 -8.88
CA SER A 133 10.45 0.98 -8.80
C SER A 133 9.59 2.19 -9.12
N ASP A 134 8.67 2.03 -10.05
CA ASP A 134 7.68 3.04 -10.42
C ASP A 134 6.28 2.52 -10.09
N TYR A 135 5.70 2.94 -8.96
CA TYR A 135 4.31 2.60 -8.68
C TYR A 135 3.37 3.39 -9.59
N ARG A 136 2.71 2.68 -10.51
CA ARG A 136 1.87 3.28 -11.53
C ARG A 136 0.38 3.21 -11.18
N ARG A 137 -0.36 4.23 -11.59
CA ARG A 137 -1.82 4.23 -11.50
C ARG A 137 -2.39 3.08 -12.35
N SER A 138 -2.86 2.01 -11.70
CA SER A 138 -3.52 0.90 -12.40
C SER A 138 -4.89 1.33 -12.90
N THR A 139 -5.14 1.13 -14.20
CA THR A 139 -6.45 1.33 -14.83
C THR A 139 -7.20 0.02 -15.04
N LYS A 140 -6.57 -1.14 -14.75
CA LYS A 140 -7.16 -2.46 -14.97
C LYS A 140 -7.52 -3.12 -13.64
N PRO A 141 -8.71 -3.72 -13.51
CA PRO A 141 -9.19 -4.34 -12.26
C PRO A 141 -8.51 -5.66 -11.88
N HIS A 142 -7.88 -6.35 -12.81
CA HIS A 142 -7.08 -7.55 -12.58
C HIS A 142 -5.82 -7.45 -13.42
N LYS A 143 -4.68 -7.25 -12.75
CA LYS A 143 -3.38 -7.36 -13.38
C LYS A 143 -3.00 -8.85 -13.34
N GLU A 144 -2.75 -9.46 -14.49
CA GLU A 144 -1.97 -10.69 -14.52
C GLU A 144 -0.65 -10.41 -13.81
N ILE A 145 -0.19 -11.35 -12.97
CA ILE A 145 1.09 -11.19 -12.26
C ILE A 145 2.20 -11.24 -13.30
N THR A 146 2.56 -10.07 -13.83
CA THR A 146 3.63 -9.92 -14.82
C THR A 146 4.99 -9.65 -14.18
N ASP A 147 4.99 -9.10 -12.96
CA ASP A 147 6.19 -8.85 -12.16
C ASP A 147 5.96 -9.30 -10.70
N TRP A 148 6.72 -10.30 -10.28
CA TRP A 148 6.66 -10.85 -8.94
C TRP A 148 7.15 -9.89 -7.87
N ARG A 149 8.03 -8.94 -8.21
CA ARG A 149 8.52 -7.92 -7.29
C ARG A 149 7.40 -6.97 -6.92
N GLU A 150 6.65 -6.50 -7.93
CA GLU A 150 5.48 -5.63 -7.73
C GLU A 150 4.39 -6.34 -6.92
N TRP A 151 4.13 -7.62 -7.21
CA TRP A 151 3.16 -8.40 -6.45
C TRP A 151 3.58 -8.56 -4.98
N GLN A 152 4.87 -8.81 -4.71
CA GLN A 152 5.39 -8.92 -3.35
C GLN A 152 5.32 -7.57 -2.63
N ALA A 153 5.64 -6.47 -3.30
CA ALA A 153 5.51 -5.13 -2.75
C ALA A 153 4.06 -4.77 -2.43
N ASP A 154 3.11 -5.09 -3.34
CA ASP A 154 1.67 -4.91 -3.10
C ASP A 154 1.19 -5.74 -1.89
N ALA A 155 1.60 -7.00 -1.80
CA ALA A 155 1.21 -7.87 -0.69
C ALA A 155 1.77 -7.40 0.65
N MET A 156 3.05 -7.01 0.68
CA MET A 156 3.71 -6.52 1.88
C MET A 156 3.17 -5.16 2.31
N SER A 157 2.90 -4.24 1.38
CA SER A 157 2.30 -2.93 1.71
C SER A 157 0.92 -3.07 2.35
N ALA A 158 0.11 -4.02 1.86
CA ALA A 158 -1.17 -4.34 2.47
C ALA A 158 -0.99 -4.90 3.90
N ALA A 159 0.02 -5.73 4.14
CA ALA A 159 0.33 -6.26 5.47
C ALA A 159 0.85 -5.19 6.43
N LEU A 160 1.67 -4.25 5.95
CA LEU A 160 2.18 -3.13 6.75
C LEU A 160 1.06 -2.17 7.19
N LEU A 161 0.15 -1.82 6.27
CA LEU A 161 -0.94 -0.89 6.57
C LEU A 161 -2.10 -1.53 7.33
N LEU A 162 -2.30 -2.82 7.15
CA LEU A 162 -3.43 -3.59 7.65
C LEU A 162 -2.94 -4.88 8.32
N PRO A 163 -2.26 -4.76 9.50
CA PRO A 163 -1.83 -5.91 10.26
C PRO A 163 -2.99 -6.82 10.62
N LYS A 164 -2.76 -8.14 10.60
CA LYS A 164 -3.82 -9.13 10.86
C LYS A 164 -4.53 -8.90 12.20
N GLU A 165 -3.76 -8.61 13.26
CA GLU A 165 -4.32 -8.36 14.60
C GLU A 165 -5.27 -7.15 14.60
N ALA A 166 -4.87 -6.03 13.97
CA ALA A 166 -5.70 -4.85 13.86
C ALA A 166 -6.98 -5.12 13.03
N ILE A 167 -6.87 -5.93 11.98
CA ILE A 167 -8.01 -6.37 11.15
C ILE A 167 -8.97 -7.24 11.98
N ASP A 168 -8.47 -8.24 12.70
CA ASP A 168 -9.30 -9.15 13.49
C ASP A 168 -10.11 -8.38 14.56
N GLU A 169 -9.49 -7.42 15.25
CA GLU A 169 -10.17 -6.58 16.22
C GLU A 169 -11.13 -5.57 15.56
N ALA A 170 -10.75 -4.93 14.47
CA ALA A 170 -11.64 -4.02 13.75
C ALA A 170 -12.87 -4.77 13.21
N MET A 171 -12.71 -5.98 12.68
CA MET A 171 -13.82 -6.84 12.25
C MET A 171 -14.81 -7.10 13.39
N PHE A 172 -14.30 -7.36 14.59
CA PHE A 172 -15.12 -7.53 15.78
C PHE A 172 -15.82 -6.23 16.17
N PHE A 173 -15.09 -5.12 16.26
CA PHE A 173 -15.61 -3.81 16.65
C PHE A 173 -16.73 -3.32 15.71
N PHE A 174 -16.57 -3.50 14.42
CA PHE A 174 -17.59 -3.11 13.43
C PHE A 174 -18.68 -4.16 13.21
N GLY A 175 -18.72 -5.25 13.98
CA GLY A 175 -19.78 -6.25 13.91
C GLY A 175 -19.81 -7.04 12.60
N LEU A 176 -18.67 -7.13 11.89
CA LEU A 176 -18.56 -7.87 10.64
C LEU A 176 -18.43 -9.38 10.85
N GLY A 177 -18.18 -9.80 12.10
CA GLY A 177 -18.00 -11.20 12.50
C GLY A 177 -16.63 -11.74 12.07
N LYS A 178 -16.45 -13.06 12.19
CA LYS A 178 -15.18 -13.70 11.86
C LYS A 178 -14.87 -13.72 10.35
N LYS A 179 -15.89 -13.55 9.50
CA LYS A 179 -15.76 -13.62 8.04
C LYS A 179 -16.93 -12.94 7.35
N ILE A 180 -16.63 -12.21 6.29
CA ILE A 180 -17.63 -11.61 5.40
C ILE A 180 -17.89 -12.57 4.24
N LYS A 181 -19.09 -13.15 4.16
CA LYS A 181 -19.48 -14.06 3.07
C LYS A 181 -19.68 -13.31 1.75
N VAL A 182 -20.34 -12.16 1.81
CA VAL A 182 -20.65 -11.34 0.64
C VAL A 182 -20.44 -9.87 0.99
N LEU A 183 -19.61 -9.20 0.23
CA LEU A 183 -19.41 -7.75 0.28
C LEU A 183 -20.05 -7.12 -0.95
N SER A 184 -21.22 -6.53 -0.77
CA SER A 184 -22.02 -5.93 -1.83
C SER A 184 -22.95 -4.88 -1.26
N LYS A 185 -23.02 -3.71 -1.87
CA LYS A 185 -24.00 -2.69 -1.50
C LYS A 185 -25.42 -3.16 -1.78
N LYS A 186 -25.61 -3.94 -2.85
CA LYS A 186 -26.92 -4.40 -3.30
C LYS A 186 -27.47 -5.59 -2.48
N TYR A 187 -26.59 -6.55 -2.14
CA TYR A 187 -27.01 -7.82 -1.54
C TYR A 187 -26.77 -7.91 -0.03
N SER A 188 -25.98 -6.98 0.54
CA SER A 188 -25.62 -6.98 1.95
C SER A 188 -25.31 -5.56 2.42
N GLU A 189 -26.31 -4.67 2.33
CA GLU A 189 -26.16 -3.22 2.58
C GLU A 189 -25.57 -2.93 3.96
N TYR A 190 -26.14 -3.51 5.02
CA TYR A 190 -25.64 -3.34 6.38
C TYR A 190 -24.15 -3.69 6.53
N LYS A 191 -23.75 -4.87 6.04
CA LYS A 191 -22.32 -5.27 6.11
C LYS A 191 -21.43 -4.38 5.23
N TYR A 192 -21.94 -3.89 4.11
CA TYR A 192 -21.22 -2.96 3.26
C TYR A 192 -21.00 -1.62 3.96
N GLU A 193 -22.00 -1.09 4.68
CA GLU A 193 -21.86 0.16 5.44
C GLU A 193 -20.82 0.00 6.56
N ARG A 194 -20.93 -1.06 7.37
CA ARG A 194 -19.95 -1.36 8.42
C ARG A 194 -18.53 -1.54 7.88
N PHE A 195 -18.42 -2.19 6.75
CA PHE A 195 -17.13 -2.30 6.03
C PHE A 195 -16.60 -0.93 5.57
N CYS A 196 -17.47 -0.03 5.10
CA CYS A 196 -17.06 1.32 4.72
C CYS A 196 -16.55 2.12 5.92
N GLU A 197 -17.24 2.03 7.07
CA GLU A 197 -16.83 2.65 8.32
C GLU A 197 -15.49 2.08 8.82
N MET A 198 -15.29 0.76 8.71
CA MET A 198 -14.03 0.11 9.03
C MET A 198 -12.89 0.62 8.14
N ALA A 199 -13.11 0.78 6.83
CA ALA A 199 -12.10 1.30 5.91
C ALA A 199 -11.71 2.75 6.25
N GLU A 200 -12.69 3.57 6.62
CA GLU A 200 -12.47 4.95 7.06
C GLU A 200 -11.70 5.00 8.38
N PHE A 201 -12.10 4.20 9.38
CA PHE A 201 -11.40 4.07 10.66
C PHE A 201 -9.93 3.65 10.47
N LEU A 202 -9.67 2.66 9.61
CA LEU A 202 -8.32 2.20 9.30
C LEU A 202 -7.56 3.13 8.33
N GLN A 203 -8.19 4.21 7.87
CA GLN A 203 -7.62 5.21 6.95
C GLN A 203 -7.06 4.60 5.65
N VAL A 204 -7.73 3.58 5.14
CA VAL A 204 -7.37 2.92 3.89
C VAL A 204 -8.49 3.02 2.86
N SER A 205 -8.17 2.77 1.59
CA SER A 205 -9.21 2.68 0.57
C SER A 205 -10.04 1.40 0.74
N LYS A 206 -11.31 1.45 0.37
CA LYS A 206 -12.20 0.27 0.35
C LYS A 206 -11.61 -0.89 -0.45
N SER A 207 -10.93 -0.58 -1.55
CA SER A 207 -10.28 -1.60 -2.39
C SER A 207 -9.09 -2.24 -1.68
N ALA A 208 -8.26 -1.46 -0.98
CA ALA A 208 -7.13 -1.98 -0.21
C ALA A 208 -7.59 -2.88 0.94
N LEU A 209 -8.62 -2.45 1.68
CA LEU A 209 -9.20 -3.26 2.76
C LEU A 209 -9.81 -4.56 2.21
N ALA A 210 -10.61 -4.49 1.13
CA ALA A 210 -11.21 -5.68 0.54
C ALA A 210 -10.14 -6.68 0.05
N TYR A 211 -9.11 -6.19 -0.62
CA TYR A 211 -7.98 -7.00 -1.07
C TYR A 211 -7.27 -7.68 0.12
N ARG A 212 -7.03 -6.95 1.20
CA ARG A 212 -6.41 -7.52 2.40
C ARG A 212 -7.29 -8.59 3.07
N LEU A 213 -8.60 -8.35 3.18
CA LEU A 213 -9.55 -9.33 3.71
C LEU A 213 -9.61 -10.60 2.85
N GLU A 214 -9.51 -10.47 1.52
CA GLU A 214 -9.40 -11.62 0.61
C GLU A 214 -8.10 -12.39 0.84
N GLN A 215 -6.97 -11.69 0.97
CA GLN A 215 -5.67 -12.30 1.28
C GLN A 215 -5.70 -13.11 2.58
N LEU A 216 -6.35 -12.58 3.61
CA LEU A 216 -6.48 -13.24 4.91
C LEU A 216 -7.58 -14.32 4.93
N GLY A 217 -8.30 -14.53 3.83
CA GLY A 217 -9.43 -15.46 3.75
C GLY A 217 -10.64 -15.02 4.58
N LEU A 218 -10.72 -13.74 4.94
CA LEU A 218 -11.80 -13.12 5.73
C LEU A 218 -12.93 -12.58 4.85
N LEU A 219 -12.77 -12.55 3.53
CA LEU A 219 -13.78 -12.16 2.56
C LEU A 219 -13.91 -13.24 1.47
N GLU A 220 -15.13 -13.77 1.28
CA GLU A 220 -15.37 -14.84 0.30
C GLU A 220 -15.78 -14.33 -1.08
N ARG A 221 -16.71 -13.39 -1.14
CA ARG A 221 -17.26 -12.85 -2.39
C ARG A 221 -17.24 -11.31 -2.37
N ASN A 222 -16.45 -10.74 -3.27
CA ASN A 222 -16.29 -9.30 -3.41
C ASN A 222 -16.95 -8.79 -4.70
N TYR A 223 -18.01 -8.00 -4.56
CA TYR A 223 -18.73 -7.40 -5.69
C TYR A 223 -18.41 -5.91 -5.90
N LEU A 224 -17.48 -5.33 -5.14
CA LEU A 224 -17.14 -3.89 -5.23
C LEU A 224 -16.76 -3.45 -6.65
N ILE A 225 -15.97 -4.25 -7.35
CA ILE A 225 -15.48 -3.94 -8.69
C ILE A 225 -16.62 -4.01 -9.71
N GLN A 226 -17.43 -5.06 -9.64
CA GLN A 226 -18.56 -5.27 -10.56
C GLN A 226 -19.62 -4.16 -10.40
N GLU A 227 -19.94 -3.78 -9.17
CA GLU A 227 -20.89 -2.71 -8.88
C GLU A 227 -20.38 -1.33 -9.29
N ALA A 228 -19.07 -1.08 -9.20
CA ALA A 228 -18.44 0.15 -9.67
C ALA A 228 -18.45 0.27 -11.22
N GLN A 229 -18.29 -0.85 -11.93
CA GLN A 229 -18.34 -0.89 -13.39
C GLN A 229 -19.77 -0.67 -13.93
N GLN A 230 -20.78 -1.27 -13.29
CA GLN A 230 -22.17 -1.07 -13.66
C GLN A 230 -22.64 0.40 -13.54
N ARG A 231 -22.08 1.15 -12.57
CA ARG A 231 -22.37 2.59 -12.41
C ARG A 231 -21.74 3.47 -13.50
N LYS A 232 -20.61 3.05 -14.08
CA LYS A 232 -19.94 3.79 -15.16
C LYS A 232 -20.55 3.52 -16.54
N GLY A 233 -21.28 2.43 -16.69
CA GLY A 233 -21.96 2.06 -17.94
C GLY A 233 -23.38 2.58 -18.06
N VAL A 234 -23.90 3.31 -17.06
CA VAL A 234 -25.27 3.89 -17.02
C VAL A 234 -25.22 5.43 -17.04
N ALA A 235 -24.04 6.04 -17.24
CA ALA A 235 -23.85 7.50 -17.33
C ALA A 235 -23.50 7.91 -18.76
#